data_9dc30f05e3fd414a0d8397a1cec65381
#
_entry.id   9dc30f05e3fd414a0d8397a1cec65381
#
_cell.length_a   1.000
_cell.length_b   1.000
_cell.length_c   1.000
_cell.angle_alpha   90.00
_cell.angle_beta   90.00
_cell.angle_gamma   90.00
#
_symmetry.space_group_name_H-M   'P 1'
#
loop_
_entity.id
_entity.type
_entity.pdbx_description
1 polymer ?
#
loop_
_entity_poly.entity_id
_entity_poly.type
_entity_poly.pdbx_seq_one_letter_code
_entity_poly.pdbx_strand_id
1 'polypeptide(L)'
;MSFLSAIFGSKDNSELKEVIEGGAFLVDVRSAGEFASGSVKGAVNIPLDKIVSQLTKFKGKKNIVVFCQSGNRSGQAKSILDKNGVLNVINGGSWSNVNQCVG
;
A
#
# COMPACT_ATOMS: atom_id res chain seq x y z
N MET A 1 2.25 -23.06 -13.00
CA MET A 1 1.28 -22.76 -11.99
C MET A 1 1.66 -21.56 -11.21
N SER A 2 0.93 -20.56 -11.41
CA SER A 2 1.23 -19.29 -10.76
C SER A 2 1.21 -19.38 -9.24
N PHE A 3 0.49 -20.31 -8.74
CA PHE A 3 0.40 -20.60 -7.35
C PHE A 3 1.80 -20.80 -6.71
N LEU A 4 2.66 -21.58 -7.34
CA LEU A 4 3.99 -21.77 -6.82
C LEU A 4 4.82 -20.50 -6.88
N SER A 5 4.69 -19.76 -7.95
CA SER A 5 5.40 -18.50 -8.09
C SER A 5 5.04 -17.55 -6.96
N ALA A 6 3.76 -17.49 -6.63
CA ALA A 6 3.32 -16.61 -5.56
C ALA A 6 3.90 -17.04 -4.23
N ILE A 7 3.98 -18.35 -3.99
CA ILE A 7 4.52 -18.87 -2.74
C ILE A 7 5.98 -18.49 -2.58
N PHE A 8 6.73 -18.50 -3.65
CA PHE A 8 8.15 -18.19 -3.57
C PHE A 8 8.45 -16.71 -3.70
N GLY A 9 7.44 -15.88 -3.50
CA GLY A 9 7.64 -14.46 -3.48
C GLY A 9 8.04 -13.89 -4.81
N SER A 10 7.66 -14.56 -5.87
CA SER A 10 7.92 -14.04 -7.18
C SER A 10 7.31 -12.65 -7.24
N LYS A 11 7.93 -11.78 -7.97
CA LYS A 11 7.50 -10.40 -8.04
C LYS A 11 6.41 -10.25 -9.09
N ASP A 12 5.40 -11.08 -8.99
CA ASP A 12 4.28 -10.97 -9.90
C ASP A 12 3.43 -9.79 -9.42
N ASN A 13 3.67 -8.64 -10.01
CA ASN A 13 2.96 -7.42 -9.67
C ASN A 13 1.77 -7.14 -10.59
N SER A 14 1.32 -8.15 -11.33
CA SER A 14 0.26 -7.90 -12.31
C SER A 14 -1.03 -7.42 -11.64
N GLU A 15 -1.41 -8.02 -10.52
CA GLU A 15 -2.60 -7.58 -9.80
C GLU A 15 -2.39 -6.18 -9.23
N LEU A 16 -1.25 -5.94 -8.63
CA LEU A 16 -0.93 -4.64 -8.06
C LEU A 16 -0.98 -3.55 -9.14
N LYS A 17 -0.36 -3.83 -10.26
CA LYS A 17 -0.33 -2.87 -11.37
C LYS A 17 -1.75 -2.59 -11.87
N GLU A 18 -2.55 -3.62 -12.00
CA GLU A 18 -3.93 -3.48 -12.48
C GLU A 18 -4.74 -2.61 -11.52
N VAL A 19 -4.60 -2.85 -10.23
CA VAL A 19 -5.31 -2.09 -9.21
C VAL A 19 -4.88 -0.62 -9.23
N ILE A 20 -3.58 -0.38 -9.36
CA ILE A 20 -3.06 0.98 -9.42
C ILE A 20 -3.54 1.70 -10.68
N GLU A 21 -3.53 1.02 -11.81
CA GLU A 21 -4.02 1.60 -13.06
C GLU A 21 -5.51 1.92 -12.97
N GLY A 22 -6.22 1.20 -12.15
CA GLY A 22 -7.63 1.46 -11.90
C GLY A 22 -7.91 2.61 -10.95
N GLY A 23 -6.87 3.30 -10.47
CA GLY A 23 -7.04 4.48 -9.64
C GLY A 23 -7.04 4.21 -8.14
N ALA A 24 -6.28 3.21 -7.69
CA ALA A 24 -6.18 2.91 -6.27
C ALA A 24 -5.70 4.10 -5.45
N PHE A 25 -6.15 4.18 -4.21
CA PHE A 25 -5.68 5.17 -3.25
C PHE A 25 -4.33 4.69 -2.72
N LEU A 26 -3.27 5.41 -3.05
CA LEU A 26 -1.90 5.02 -2.69
C LEU A 26 -1.50 5.71 -1.40
N VAL A 27 -1.11 4.92 -0.39
CA VAL A 27 -0.79 5.46 0.92
C VAL A 27 0.58 4.99 1.37
N ASP A 28 1.47 5.96 1.57
CA ASP A 28 2.79 5.72 2.14
C ASP A 28 2.66 5.80 3.66
N VAL A 29 2.90 4.69 4.34
CA VAL A 29 2.74 4.64 5.80
C VAL A 29 4.07 4.83 6.53
N ARG A 30 5.09 5.30 5.82
CA ARG A 30 6.36 5.67 6.44
C ARG A 30 6.21 7.00 7.19
N SER A 31 7.25 7.41 7.87
CA SER A 31 7.25 8.70 8.55
C SER A 31 7.15 9.84 7.54
N ALA A 32 6.75 11.02 8.02
CA ALA A 32 6.65 12.21 7.19
C ALA A 32 8.00 12.58 6.59
N GLY A 33 9.08 12.39 7.34
CA GLY A 33 10.42 12.71 6.85
C GLY A 33 10.83 11.78 5.71
N GLU A 34 10.55 10.50 5.85
CA GLU A 34 10.83 9.54 4.77
C GLU A 34 10.04 9.88 3.52
N PHE A 35 8.77 10.19 3.69
CA PHE A 35 7.90 10.56 2.58
C PHE A 35 8.44 11.80 1.85
N ALA A 36 8.86 12.79 2.62
CA ALA A 36 9.36 14.04 2.05
C ALA A 36 10.65 13.82 1.25
N SER A 37 11.43 12.80 1.61
CA SER A 37 12.67 12.49 0.92
C SER A 37 12.46 11.80 -0.42
N GLY A 38 11.23 11.35 -0.69
CA GLY A 38 10.90 10.69 -1.94
C GLY A 38 9.86 9.62 -1.71
N SER A 39 8.90 9.55 -2.60
CA SER A 39 7.83 8.55 -2.53
C SER A 39 7.24 8.35 -3.91
N VAL A 40 6.17 7.58 -3.97
CA VAL A 40 5.46 7.31 -5.21
C VAL A 40 4.63 8.52 -5.59
N LYS A 41 4.69 8.90 -6.85
CA LYS A 41 3.90 10.01 -7.35
C LYS A 41 2.41 9.72 -7.14
N GLY A 42 1.72 10.69 -6.61
CA GLY A 42 0.28 10.56 -6.34
C GLY A 42 -0.03 9.95 -5.00
N ALA A 43 0.96 9.52 -4.24
CA ALA A 43 0.72 8.92 -2.93
C ALA A 43 0.43 9.97 -1.88
N VAL A 44 -0.34 9.56 -0.89
CA VAL A 44 -0.63 10.36 0.30
C VAL A 44 0.14 9.75 1.45
N ASN A 45 0.65 10.58 2.35
CA ASN A 45 1.39 10.09 3.52
C ASN A 45 0.44 10.01 4.72
N ILE A 46 0.23 8.81 5.21
CA ILE A 46 -0.48 8.60 6.48
C ILE A 46 0.39 7.64 7.28
N PRO A 47 1.26 8.16 8.13
CA PRO A 47 2.18 7.30 8.89
C PRO A 47 1.43 6.23 9.68
N LEU A 48 2.10 5.11 9.89
CA LEU A 48 1.49 3.95 10.55
C LEU A 48 0.79 4.32 11.86
N ASP A 49 1.43 5.14 12.68
CA ASP A 49 0.87 5.53 13.98
C ASP A 49 -0.31 6.49 13.88
N LYS A 50 -0.63 6.97 12.69
CA LYS A 50 -1.75 7.87 12.47
C LYS A 50 -2.95 7.19 11.81
N ILE A 51 -2.82 5.93 11.44
CA ILE A 51 -3.87 5.23 10.67
C ILE A 51 -5.21 5.30 11.41
N VAL A 52 -5.22 4.94 12.69
CA VAL A 52 -6.47 4.85 13.44
C VAL A 52 -7.14 6.23 13.57
N SER A 53 -6.36 7.28 13.75
CA SER A 53 -6.93 8.62 13.87
C SER A 53 -7.41 9.18 12.54
N GLN A 54 -7.05 8.54 11.43
CA GLN A 54 -7.39 9.05 10.10
C GLN A 54 -8.16 8.02 9.26
N LEU A 55 -8.91 7.16 9.91
CA LEU A 55 -9.66 6.12 9.22
C LEU A 55 -10.63 6.67 8.19
N THR A 56 -11.18 7.85 8.42
CA THR A 56 -12.13 8.43 7.47
C THR A 56 -11.52 8.65 6.09
N LYS A 57 -10.20 8.83 6.02
CA LYS A 57 -9.54 9.02 4.74
C LYS A 57 -9.55 7.78 3.86
N PHE A 58 -9.74 6.61 4.48
CA PHE A 58 -9.77 5.35 3.76
C PHE A 58 -11.16 4.93 3.33
N LYS A 59 -12.18 5.56 3.86
CA LYS A 59 -13.56 5.16 3.58
C LYS A 59 -13.97 5.60 2.19
N GLY A 60 -14.77 4.77 1.54
CA GLY A 60 -15.29 5.08 0.21
C GLY A 60 -14.30 4.85 -0.92
N LYS A 61 -13.10 4.38 -0.61
CA LYS A 61 -12.12 4.09 -1.66
C LYS A 61 -12.38 2.69 -2.21
N LYS A 62 -12.32 2.55 -3.51
CA LYS A 62 -12.57 1.27 -4.14
C LYS A 62 -11.43 0.28 -3.83
N ASN A 63 -10.21 0.72 -3.99
CA ASN A 63 -9.03 -0.08 -3.68
C ASN A 63 -8.00 0.81 -3.01
N ILE A 64 -7.28 0.24 -2.06
CA ILE A 64 -6.26 0.96 -1.29
C ILE A 64 -4.97 0.15 -1.37
N VAL A 65 -3.86 0.83 -1.66
CA VAL A 65 -2.53 0.20 -1.64
C VAL A 65 -1.72 0.91 -0.59
N VAL A 66 -1.28 0.19 0.43
CA VAL A 66 -0.39 0.73 1.46
C VAL A 66 1.01 0.20 1.21
N PHE A 67 2.02 1.03 1.47
CA PHE A 67 3.41 0.64 1.26
C PHE A 67 4.31 1.38 2.23
N CYS A 68 5.52 0.86 2.39
CA CYS A 68 6.50 1.48 3.26
C CYS A 68 7.89 1.26 2.67
N GLN A 69 8.94 1.19 3.50
CA GLN A 69 10.28 0.99 2.99
C GLN A 69 10.51 -0.46 2.54
N SER A 70 10.01 -1.43 3.31
CA SER A 70 10.29 -2.84 3.05
C SER A 70 9.05 -3.74 3.10
N GLY A 71 7.88 -3.20 3.38
CA GLY A 71 6.65 -3.99 3.46
C GLY A 71 6.22 -4.37 4.86
N ASN A 72 7.06 -4.14 5.86
CA ASN A 72 6.76 -4.52 7.25
C ASN A 72 5.72 -3.60 7.87
N ARG A 73 5.97 -2.31 7.86
CA ARG A 73 5.01 -1.33 8.40
C ARG A 73 3.71 -1.34 7.63
N SER A 74 3.79 -1.52 6.32
CA SER A 74 2.58 -1.58 5.50
C SER A 74 1.77 -2.84 5.78
N GLY A 75 2.43 -3.94 6.14
CA GLY A 75 1.72 -5.13 6.58
C GLY A 75 0.95 -4.87 7.88
N GLN A 76 1.56 -4.13 8.80
CA GLN A 76 0.89 -3.74 10.03
C GLN A 76 -0.28 -2.81 9.75
N ALA A 77 -0.09 -1.87 8.82
CA ALA A 77 -1.16 -0.94 8.44
C ALA A 77 -2.35 -1.70 7.87
N LYS A 78 -2.10 -2.68 7.02
CA LYS A 78 -3.17 -3.49 6.46
C LYS A 78 -3.95 -4.21 7.56
N SER A 79 -3.24 -4.79 8.53
CA SER A 79 -3.90 -5.45 9.66
C SER A 79 -4.78 -4.49 10.45
N ILE A 80 -4.28 -3.30 10.72
CA ILE A 80 -5.03 -2.30 11.46
C ILE A 80 -6.29 -1.89 10.68
N LEU A 81 -6.15 -1.67 9.39
CA LEU A 81 -7.27 -1.29 8.54
C LEU A 81 -8.29 -2.40 8.47
N ASP A 82 -7.86 -3.65 8.30
CA ASP A 82 -8.76 -4.80 8.28
C ASP A 82 -9.58 -4.87 9.57
N LYS A 83 -8.94 -4.68 10.70
CA LYS A 83 -9.61 -4.75 12.00
C LYS A 83 -10.61 -3.62 12.18
N ASN A 84 -10.47 -2.55 11.44
CA ASN A 84 -11.36 -1.41 11.51
C ASN A 84 -12.35 -1.37 10.35
N GLY A 85 -12.53 -2.49 9.67
CA GLY A 85 -13.56 -2.62 8.65
C GLY A 85 -13.18 -2.12 7.26
N VAL A 86 -11.93 -1.76 7.05
CA VAL A 86 -11.45 -1.34 5.74
C VAL A 86 -10.79 -2.56 5.11
N LEU A 87 -11.53 -3.26 4.25
CA LEU A 87 -11.16 -4.60 3.81
C LEU A 87 -10.53 -4.68 2.43
N ASN A 88 -10.54 -3.61 1.69
CA ASN A 88 -10.04 -3.58 0.31
C ASN A 88 -8.63 -3.01 0.25
N VAL A 89 -7.75 -3.52 1.10
CA VAL A 89 -6.38 -3.03 1.26
C VAL A 89 -5.39 -4.07 0.75
N ILE A 90 -4.46 -3.62 -0.05
CA ILE A 90 -3.37 -4.44 -0.57
C ILE A 90 -2.05 -3.91 0.01
N ASN A 91 -1.22 -4.81 0.53
CA ASN A 91 0.12 -4.43 0.95
C ASN A 91 1.00 -4.42 -0.30
N GLY A 92 1.38 -3.24 -0.75
CA GLY A 92 2.20 -3.08 -1.95
C GLY A 92 3.68 -3.35 -1.74
N GLY A 93 4.10 -3.54 -0.49
CA GLY A 93 5.49 -3.83 -0.17
C GLY A 93 6.31 -2.57 -0.03
N SER A 94 7.46 -2.53 -0.69
CA SER A 94 8.32 -1.34 -0.64
C SER A 94 7.78 -0.27 -1.59
N TRP A 95 8.10 0.98 -1.28
CA TRP A 95 7.67 2.05 -2.17
C TRP A 95 8.33 1.95 -3.54
N SER A 96 9.53 1.38 -3.62
CA SER A 96 10.13 1.18 -4.94
C SER A 96 9.37 0.14 -5.73
N ASN A 97 8.83 -0.89 -5.07
CA ASN A 97 7.99 -1.88 -5.75
C ASN A 97 6.72 -1.24 -6.31
N VAL A 98 6.06 -0.43 -5.50
CA VAL A 98 4.85 0.28 -5.96
C VAL A 98 5.20 1.25 -7.08
N ASN A 99 6.33 1.93 -6.94
CA ASN A 99 6.77 2.91 -7.94
C ASN A 99 6.97 2.27 -9.31
N GLN A 100 7.40 1.03 -9.34
CA GLN A 100 7.55 0.30 -10.61
C GLN A 100 6.21 0.04 -11.28
N CYS A 101 5.15 0.03 -10.52
CA CYS A 101 3.81 -0.24 -11.04
C CYS A 101 3.06 1.01 -11.46
N VAL A 102 3.59 2.18 -11.14
CA VAL A 102 2.98 3.45 -11.53
C VAL A 102 3.56 3.83 -12.88
N GLY A 103 2.75 3.80 -13.86
CA GLY A 103 3.17 3.99 -15.22
C GLY A 103 3.58 5.33 -15.64
#